data_660b2899b179d097f0bfc753eca93157
#
_entry.id   660b2899b179d097f0bfc753eca93157
#
_cell.length_a   1.000
_cell.length_b   1.000
_cell.length_c   1.000
_cell.angle_alpha   90.00
_cell.angle_beta   90.00
_cell.angle_gamma   90.00
#
_symmetry.space_group_name_H-M   'P 1'
#
loop_
_entity.id
_entity.type
_entity.pdbx_description
1 polymer ?
#
loop_
_entity_poly.entity_id
_entity_poly.type
_entity_poly.pdbx_seq_one_letter_code
_entity_poly.pdbx_strand_id
1 'polypeptide(L)'
;MAVLEILKYPDPLLHKVAAPVKNITKKTAQLIEDMLDTMYAAPGVGLAAPQIGASERIVVMDVDHENPHKQVYKLINPVITRAEGEVIWEEGCLSVVDFTAEVRRAAQVEIVALDEHEKEVKIAAEGLLAVALQHEIDHLDGKLFIDRISRLKRDLYTRRRKKMLRTGTEPSQEGARVMI
;
A
#
# COMPACT_ATOMS: atom_id res chain seq x y z
N MET A 1 0.55 12.48 16.99
CA MET A 1 0.50 12.20 15.57
C MET A 1 1.93 12.30 15.04
N ALA A 2 2.44 11.22 14.50
CA ALA A 2 3.84 11.13 14.07
C ALA A 2 3.90 10.67 12.61
N VAL A 3 4.79 11.31 11.83
CA VAL A 3 5.15 10.81 10.51
C VAL A 3 6.22 9.73 10.69
N LEU A 4 5.91 8.53 10.25
CA LEU A 4 6.75 7.34 10.40
C LEU A 4 7.65 7.17 9.17
N GLU A 5 8.77 6.49 9.36
CA GLU A 5 9.65 6.13 8.24
C GLU A 5 9.01 5.04 7.39
N ILE A 6 8.95 5.26 6.07
CA ILE A 6 8.47 4.27 5.11
C ILE A 6 9.66 3.42 4.64
N LEU A 7 9.59 2.12 4.91
CA LEU A 7 10.57 1.13 4.48
C LEU A 7 10.65 1.09 2.94
N LYS A 8 11.86 0.96 2.43
CA LYS A 8 12.14 0.95 0.98
C LYS A 8 12.69 -0.40 0.56
N TYR A 9 12.23 -0.87 -0.62
CA TYR A 9 12.79 -2.05 -1.24
C TYR A 9 14.32 -1.91 -1.41
N PRO A 10 15.12 -2.93 -1.07
CA PRO A 10 14.77 -4.32 -0.81
C PRO A 10 14.69 -4.71 0.68
N ASP A 11 14.09 -3.90 1.55
CA ASP A 11 13.93 -4.29 2.95
C ASP A 11 13.15 -5.63 3.06
N PRO A 12 13.69 -6.64 3.78
CA PRO A 12 13.06 -7.94 3.87
C PRO A 12 11.72 -7.95 4.63
N LEU A 13 11.43 -6.92 5.43
CA LEU A 13 10.14 -6.80 6.12
C LEU A 13 8.98 -6.63 5.14
N LEU A 14 9.22 -6.00 3.98
CA LEU A 14 8.21 -5.80 2.93
C LEU A 14 7.71 -7.11 2.29
N HIS A 15 8.45 -8.21 2.47
CA HIS A 15 8.07 -9.55 1.97
C HIS A 15 7.56 -10.48 3.07
N LYS A 16 7.32 -9.96 4.28
CA LYS A 16 6.71 -10.75 5.36
C LYS A 16 5.19 -10.64 5.32
N VAL A 17 4.52 -11.78 5.49
CA VAL A 17 3.07 -11.80 5.65
C VAL A 17 2.70 -11.18 7.00
N ALA A 18 1.82 -10.19 6.97
CA ALA A 18 1.34 -9.49 8.15
C ALA A 18 0.37 -10.37 8.97
N ALA A 19 0.48 -10.31 10.29
CA ALA A 19 -0.37 -11.05 11.19
C ALA A 19 -1.76 -10.37 11.34
N PRO A 20 -2.84 -11.15 11.45
CA PRO A 20 -4.15 -10.59 11.76
C PRO A 20 -4.15 -9.84 13.10
N VAL A 21 -4.80 -8.70 13.14
CA VAL A 21 -5.08 -7.96 14.37
C VAL A 21 -6.17 -8.71 15.15
N LYS A 22 -5.84 -9.14 16.36
CA LYS A 22 -6.79 -9.90 17.21
C LYS A 22 -7.68 -9.01 18.06
N ASN A 23 -7.15 -7.88 18.51
CA ASN A 23 -7.85 -6.91 19.37
C ASN A 23 -7.51 -5.51 18.89
N ILE A 24 -8.52 -4.68 18.71
CA ILE A 24 -8.35 -3.27 18.37
C ILE A 24 -8.18 -2.50 19.69
N THR A 25 -6.98 -1.99 19.90
CA THR A 25 -6.58 -1.31 21.12
C THR A 25 -6.32 0.16 20.85
N LYS A 26 -6.10 0.95 21.92
CA LYS A 26 -5.62 2.34 21.77
C LYS A 26 -4.32 2.44 20.97
N LYS A 27 -3.45 1.41 21.06
CA LYS A 27 -2.24 1.31 20.25
C LYS A 27 -2.55 1.16 18.77
N THR A 28 -3.53 0.31 18.44
CA THR A 28 -4.00 0.10 17.07
C THR A 28 -4.58 1.39 16.50
N ALA A 29 -5.42 2.08 17.26
CA ALA A 29 -6.01 3.36 16.87
C ALA A 29 -4.91 4.44 16.64
N GLN A 30 -3.92 4.54 17.53
CA GLN A 30 -2.80 5.47 17.37
C GLN A 30 -1.96 5.14 16.12
N LEU A 31 -1.69 3.86 15.86
CA LEU A 31 -0.97 3.42 14.67
C LEU A 31 -1.69 3.82 13.39
N ILE A 32 -3.02 3.67 13.34
CA ILE A 32 -3.85 4.07 12.19
C ILE A 32 -3.74 5.57 11.93
N GLU A 33 -3.79 6.41 12.97
CA GLU A 33 -3.63 7.86 12.84
C GLU A 33 -2.21 8.24 12.35
N ASP A 34 -1.18 7.62 12.91
CA ASP A 34 0.21 7.84 12.48
C ASP A 34 0.45 7.37 11.04
N MET A 35 -0.23 6.29 10.61
CA MET A 35 -0.22 5.83 9.22
C MET A 35 -0.89 6.83 8.27
N LEU A 36 -2.01 7.42 8.66
CA LEU A 36 -2.69 8.46 7.87
C LEU A 36 -1.80 9.69 7.70
N ASP A 37 -1.23 10.20 8.79
CA ASP A 37 -0.30 11.34 8.74
C ASP A 37 0.90 11.04 7.83
N THR A 38 1.42 9.80 7.91
CA THR A 38 2.54 9.35 7.07
C THR A 38 2.15 9.28 5.59
N MET A 39 0.98 8.71 5.29
CA MET A 39 0.44 8.61 3.94
C MET A 39 0.28 10.00 3.29
N TYR A 40 -0.32 10.95 4.00
CA TYR A 40 -0.51 12.31 3.49
C TYR A 40 0.82 13.07 3.35
N ALA A 41 1.78 12.87 4.25
CA ALA A 41 3.11 13.47 4.16
C ALA A 41 3.93 12.92 2.98
N ALA A 42 3.65 11.70 2.54
CA ALA A 42 4.37 11.00 1.46
C ALA A 42 3.63 11.02 0.10
N PRO A 43 2.74 11.95 -0.18
CA PRO A 43 1.68 12.04 -1.20
C PRO A 43 1.24 10.67 -1.80
N GLY A 44 0.82 9.76 -0.94
CA GLY A 44 0.25 8.45 -1.30
C GLY A 44 -1.26 8.42 -1.19
N VAL A 45 -1.92 7.52 -1.93
CA VAL A 45 -3.37 7.24 -1.79
C VAL A 45 -3.66 6.09 -0.85
N GLY A 46 -2.65 5.32 -0.48
CA GLY A 46 -2.72 4.19 0.44
C GLY A 46 -1.41 3.98 1.18
N LEU A 47 -1.51 3.28 2.31
CA LEU A 47 -0.37 2.83 3.10
C LEU A 47 -0.78 1.60 3.91
N ALA A 48 0.01 0.54 3.80
CA ALA A 48 -0.13 -0.67 4.59
C ALA A 48 0.87 -0.70 5.76
N ALA A 49 0.46 -1.25 6.89
CA ALA A 49 1.29 -1.29 8.10
C ALA A 49 2.68 -1.95 7.90
N PRO A 50 2.86 -3.00 7.07
CA PRO A 50 4.19 -3.53 6.77
C PRO A 50 5.16 -2.50 6.17
N GLN A 51 4.67 -1.49 5.46
CA GLN A 51 5.51 -0.45 4.86
C GLN A 51 6.16 0.48 5.90
N ILE A 52 5.60 0.53 7.11
CA ILE A 52 6.17 1.27 8.26
C ILE A 52 6.74 0.33 9.33
N GLY A 53 7.01 -0.92 8.96
CA GLY A 53 7.61 -1.92 9.85
C GLY A 53 6.66 -2.58 10.84
N ALA A 54 5.35 -2.26 10.83
CA ALA A 54 4.34 -2.90 11.66
C ALA A 54 3.77 -4.13 10.94
N SER A 55 4.00 -5.32 11.52
CA SER A 55 3.62 -6.60 10.89
C SER A 55 2.16 -6.98 11.18
N GLU A 56 1.25 -6.02 11.05
CA GLU A 56 -0.19 -6.14 11.32
C GLU A 56 -1.00 -5.91 10.03
N ARG A 57 -2.16 -6.58 9.91
CA ARG A 57 -3.04 -6.42 8.75
C ARG A 57 -3.89 -5.16 8.88
N ILE A 58 -3.27 -4.00 8.66
CA ILE A 58 -3.91 -2.68 8.70
C ILE A 58 -3.56 -1.94 7.41
N VAL A 59 -4.56 -1.27 6.84
CA VAL A 59 -4.45 -0.42 5.64
C VAL A 59 -5.18 0.89 5.90
N VAL A 60 -4.58 1.99 5.50
CA VAL A 60 -5.24 3.29 5.39
C VAL A 60 -5.23 3.76 3.95
N MET A 61 -6.31 4.41 3.51
CA MET A 61 -6.43 4.87 2.12
C MET A 61 -7.31 6.12 2.03
N ASP A 62 -6.98 6.98 1.07
CA ASP A 62 -7.78 8.11 0.61
C ASP A 62 -7.52 8.32 -0.89
N VAL A 63 -8.47 7.94 -1.72
CA VAL A 63 -8.34 8.00 -3.19
C VAL A 63 -9.00 9.22 -3.80
N ASP A 64 -9.67 10.06 -3.00
CA ASP A 64 -10.31 11.29 -3.46
C ASP A 64 -9.37 12.50 -3.34
N HIS A 65 -8.53 12.68 -4.36
CA HIS A 65 -7.58 13.79 -4.40
C HIS A 65 -8.23 15.18 -4.50
N GLU A 66 -9.45 15.25 -5.00
CA GLU A 66 -10.17 16.53 -5.13
C GLU A 66 -10.74 16.97 -3.77
N ASN A 67 -11.05 16.01 -2.91
CA ASN A 67 -11.61 16.24 -1.59
C ASN A 67 -10.91 15.38 -0.53
N PRO A 68 -9.62 15.65 -0.24
CA PRO A 68 -8.88 14.87 0.74
C PRO A 68 -9.56 14.93 2.12
N HIS A 69 -9.47 13.83 2.85
CA HIS A 69 -10.11 13.60 4.16
C HIS A 69 -11.64 13.41 4.12
N LYS A 70 -12.27 13.45 2.95
CA LYS A 70 -13.72 13.26 2.83
C LYS A 70 -14.14 11.79 2.92
N GLN A 71 -13.34 10.90 2.36
CA GLN A 71 -13.62 9.47 2.36
C GLN A 71 -12.35 8.65 2.66
N VAL A 72 -11.99 8.65 3.93
CA VAL A 72 -10.82 7.90 4.43
C VAL A 72 -11.25 6.48 4.77
N TYR A 73 -10.51 5.51 4.27
CA TYR A 73 -10.67 4.10 4.62
C TYR A 73 -9.62 3.70 5.66
N LYS A 74 -10.07 3.17 6.78
CA LYS A 74 -9.26 2.58 7.85
C LYS A 74 -9.66 1.12 7.96
N LEU A 75 -8.87 0.23 7.39
CA LEU A 75 -9.26 -1.16 7.17
C LEU A 75 -8.38 -2.09 8.00
N ILE A 76 -8.99 -2.88 8.86
CA ILE A 76 -8.33 -3.85 9.71
C ILE A 76 -8.72 -5.25 9.23
N ASN A 77 -7.73 -6.13 9.02
CA ASN A 77 -7.89 -7.48 8.50
C ASN A 77 -8.67 -7.54 7.16
N PRO A 78 -8.39 -6.69 6.17
CA PRO A 78 -9.10 -6.72 4.91
C PRO A 78 -8.87 -8.02 4.16
N VAL A 79 -9.94 -8.54 3.55
CA VAL A 79 -9.95 -9.74 2.70
C VAL A 79 -10.74 -9.46 1.43
N ILE A 80 -10.19 -9.79 0.27
CA ILE A 80 -10.92 -9.77 -0.99
C ILE A 80 -11.84 -10.99 -1.04
N THR A 81 -13.15 -10.77 -1.11
CA THR A 81 -14.16 -11.82 -1.16
C THR A 81 -14.63 -12.11 -2.58
N ARG A 82 -14.51 -11.13 -3.48
CA ARG A 82 -14.83 -11.25 -4.91
C ARG A 82 -13.88 -10.39 -5.73
N ALA A 83 -13.47 -10.89 -6.89
CA ALA A 83 -12.65 -10.16 -7.84
C ALA A 83 -13.09 -10.53 -9.26
N GLU A 84 -13.42 -9.51 -10.08
CA GLU A 84 -13.96 -9.72 -11.42
C GLU A 84 -13.37 -8.75 -12.45
N GLY A 85 -13.42 -9.17 -13.70
CA GLY A 85 -12.88 -8.42 -14.82
C GLY A 85 -11.37 -8.28 -14.75
N GLU A 86 -10.83 -7.46 -15.64
CA GLU A 86 -9.40 -7.20 -15.71
C GLU A 86 -9.16 -5.76 -16.15
N VAL A 87 -8.19 -5.11 -15.54
CA VAL A 87 -7.70 -3.79 -15.91
C VAL A 87 -6.18 -3.77 -15.85
N ILE A 88 -5.55 -3.01 -16.75
CA ILE A 88 -4.13 -2.71 -16.69
C ILE A 88 -3.99 -1.30 -16.14
N TRP A 89 -3.22 -1.15 -15.07
CA TRP A 89 -3.01 0.12 -14.40
C TRP A 89 -1.54 0.41 -14.21
N GLU A 90 -1.10 1.66 -14.44
CA GLU A 90 0.26 2.08 -14.12
C GLU A 90 0.35 2.32 -12.62
N GLU A 91 1.08 1.45 -11.92
CA GLU A 91 1.28 1.52 -10.48
C GLU A 91 2.66 2.04 -10.12
N GLY A 92 2.72 2.80 -9.04
CA GLY A 92 3.92 3.11 -8.28
C GLY A 92 3.68 2.75 -6.81
N CYS A 93 4.70 2.81 -5.98
CA CYS A 93 4.59 2.47 -4.56
C CYS A 93 5.56 3.30 -3.75
N LEU A 94 5.10 3.80 -2.59
CA LEU A 94 5.95 4.55 -1.66
C LEU A 94 7.19 3.76 -1.20
N SER A 95 7.10 2.43 -1.19
CA SER A 95 8.22 1.53 -0.84
C SER A 95 9.10 1.14 -2.03
N VAL A 96 8.71 1.45 -3.27
CA VAL A 96 9.45 1.11 -4.50
C VAL A 96 9.87 2.39 -5.21
N VAL A 97 11.05 2.88 -4.86
CA VAL A 97 11.54 4.21 -5.22
C VAL A 97 11.81 4.33 -6.72
N ASP A 98 11.33 5.43 -7.33
CA ASP A 98 11.63 5.84 -8.72
C ASP A 98 11.37 4.73 -9.76
N PHE A 99 10.23 4.05 -9.60
CA PHE A 99 9.80 3.02 -10.52
C PHE A 99 8.28 2.90 -10.59
N THR A 100 7.75 2.90 -11.79
CA THR A 100 6.36 2.58 -12.10
C THR A 100 6.29 1.47 -13.13
N ALA A 101 5.21 0.74 -13.16
CA ALA A 101 4.96 -0.27 -14.18
C ALA A 101 3.47 -0.55 -14.34
N GLU A 102 3.10 -0.99 -15.54
CA GLU A 102 1.78 -1.53 -15.80
C GLU A 102 1.59 -2.86 -15.08
N VAL A 103 0.55 -2.93 -14.26
CA VAL A 103 0.16 -4.11 -13.49
C VAL A 103 -1.24 -4.52 -13.87
N ARG A 104 -1.45 -5.81 -13.98
CA ARG A 104 -2.76 -6.41 -14.23
C ARG A 104 -3.49 -6.64 -12.92
N ARG A 105 -4.71 -6.08 -12.80
CA ARG A 105 -5.56 -6.17 -11.62
C ARG A 105 -6.97 -6.60 -11.99
N ALA A 106 -7.75 -7.06 -11.02
CA ALA A 106 -9.19 -7.16 -11.19
C ALA A 106 -9.79 -5.76 -11.37
N ALA A 107 -10.73 -5.60 -12.29
CA ALA A 107 -11.40 -4.32 -12.54
C ALA A 107 -12.37 -3.95 -11.43
N GLN A 108 -12.96 -4.96 -10.77
CA GLN A 108 -13.89 -4.81 -9.66
C GLN A 108 -13.52 -5.76 -8.55
N VAL A 109 -13.58 -5.30 -7.30
CA VAL A 109 -13.36 -6.13 -6.10
C VAL A 109 -14.42 -5.85 -5.05
N GLU A 110 -14.80 -6.90 -4.31
CA GLU A 110 -15.51 -6.77 -3.05
C GLU A 110 -14.57 -7.18 -1.92
N ILE A 111 -14.52 -6.38 -0.87
CA ILE A 111 -13.73 -6.68 0.32
C ILE A 111 -14.60 -6.67 1.57
N VAL A 112 -14.16 -7.44 2.56
CA VAL A 112 -14.67 -7.38 3.92
C VAL A 112 -13.49 -7.05 4.84
N ALA A 113 -13.70 -6.11 5.76
CA ALA A 113 -12.72 -5.68 6.75
C ALA A 113 -13.43 -5.32 8.06
N LEU A 114 -12.66 -5.01 9.11
CA LEU A 114 -13.15 -4.31 10.28
C LEU A 114 -12.74 -2.85 10.20
N ASP A 115 -13.59 -1.96 10.70
CA ASP A 115 -13.22 -0.57 10.97
C ASP A 115 -12.54 -0.42 12.35
N GLU A 116 -12.16 0.79 12.72
CA GLU A 116 -11.53 1.12 14.00
C GLU A 116 -12.45 0.91 15.23
N HIS A 117 -13.76 0.67 15.00
CA HIS A 117 -14.77 0.40 16.01
C HIS A 117 -15.20 -1.06 16.07
N GLU A 118 -14.41 -1.97 15.48
CA GLU A 118 -14.67 -3.42 15.38
C GLU A 118 -15.93 -3.78 14.58
N LYS A 119 -16.46 -2.85 13.76
CA LYS A 119 -17.61 -3.11 12.90
C LYS A 119 -17.13 -3.69 11.57
N GLU A 120 -17.83 -4.71 11.10
CA GLU A 120 -17.64 -5.22 9.75
C GLU A 120 -18.06 -4.19 8.71
N VAL A 121 -17.16 -3.90 7.79
CA VAL A 121 -17.39 -3.05 6.61
C VAL A 121 -17.23 -3.88 5.35
N LYS A 122 -18.15 -3.66 4.40
CA LYS A 122 -18.13 -4.27 3.07
C LYS A 122 -17.97 -3.16 2.04
N ILE A 123 -17.00 -3.31 1.16
CA ILE A 123 -16.70 -2.32 0.13
C ILE A 123 -16.75 -3.03 -1.22
N ALA A 124 -17.62 -2.56 -2.11
CA ALA A 124 -17.57 -2.86 -3.52
C ALA A 124 -16.85 -1.72 -4.23
N ALA A 125 -15.79 -2.02 -4.94
CA ALA A 125 -14.89 -1.04 -5.52
C ALA A 125 -14.61 -1.31 -7.00
N GLU A 126 -14.44 -0.22 -7.75
CA GLU A 126 -13.97 -0.20 -9.13
C GLU A 126 -12.98 0.94 -9.34
N GLY A 127 -12.34 1.01 -10.51
CA GLY A 127 -11.38 2.06 -10.85
C GLY A 127 -10.19 2.11 -9.89
N LEU A 128 -9.75 3.33 -9.55
CA LEU A 128 -8.58 3.54 -8.69
C LEU A 128 -8.73 2.87 -7.31
N LEU A 129 -9.93 2.94 -6.71
CA LEU A 129 -10.17 2.31 -5.40
C LEU A 129 -9.97 0.79 -5.46
N ALA A 130 -10.45 0.12 -6.51
CA ALA A 130 -10.26 -1.33 -6.66
C ALA A 130 -8.78 -1.69 -6.82
N VAL A 131 -8.04 -0.92 -7.62
CA VAL A 131 -6.60 -1.14 -7.84
C VAL A 131 -5.83 -0.92 -6.55
N ALA A 132 -6.09 0.19 -5.85
CA ALA A 132 -5.40 0.55 -4.62
C ALA A 132 -5.68 -0.46 -3.49
N LEU A 133 -6.93 -0.92 -3.33
CA LEU A 133 -7.26 -1.98 -2.36
C LEU A 133 -6.46 -3.26 -2.60
N GLN A 134 -6.34 -3.68 -3.86
CA GLN A 134 -5.53 -4.86 -4.22
C GLN A 134 -4.05 -4.63 -3.95
N HIS A 135 -3.54 -3.43 -4.21
CA HIS A 135 -2.15 -3.05 -3.96
C HIS A 135 -1.83 -3.11 -2.46
N GLU A 136 -2.66 -2.50 -1.62
CA GLU A 136 -2.43 -2.48 -0.17
C GLU A 136 -2.61 -3.85 0.47
N ILE A 137 -3.56 -4.67 -0.01
CA ILE A 137 -3.72 -6.05 0.48
C ILE A 137 -2.52 -6.92 0.06
N ASP A 138 -1.91 -6.68 -1.11
CA ASP A 138 -0.66 -7.35 -1.48
C ASP A 138 0.44 -7.09 -0.46
N HIS A 139 0.60 -5.85 0.03
CA HIS A 139 1.58 -5.55 1.08
C HIS A 139 1.33 -6.36 2.35
N LEU A 140 0.07 -6.58 2.73
CA LEU A 140 -0.28 -7.43 3.87
C LEU A 140 0.08 -8.90 3.64
N ASP A 141 0.11 -9.32 2.39
CA ASP A 141 0.48 -10.68 1.98
C ASP A 141 1.98 -10.81 1.64
N GLY A 142 2.79 -9.79 1.94
CA GLY A 142 4.23 -9.75 1.68
C GLY A 142 4.58 -9.66 0.20
N LYS A 143 3.72 -9.06 -0.61
CA LYS A 143 3.92 -8.86 -2.05
C LYS A 143 4.04 -7.38 -2.38
N LEU A 144 4.87 -7.07 -3.36
CA LEU A 144 4.99 -5.76 -3.96
C LEU A 144 4.46 -5.80 -5.42
N PHE A 145 4.07 -4.64 -5.98
CA PHE A 145 3.60 -4.62 -7.37
C PHE A 145 4.68 -5.13 -8.35
N ILE A 146 5.97 -5.00 -8.00
CA ILE A 146 7.08 -5.54 -8.80
C ILE A 146 7.11 -7.08 -8.86
N ASP A 147 6.39 -7.77 -7.97
CA ASP A 147 6.22 -9.23 -8.04
C ASP A 147 5.14 -9.63 -9.05
N ARG A 148 4.34 -8.69 -9.53
CA ARG A 148 3.27 -8.88 -10.53
C ARG A 148 3.67 -8.54 -11.96
N ILE A 149 4.86 -7.98 -12.16
CA ILE A 149 5.41 -7.67 -13.48
C ILE A 149 6.35 -8.79 -13.99
N SER A 150 6.79 -8.71 -15.25
CA SER A 150 7.69 -9.70 -15.81
C SER A 150 9.01 -9.78 -15.01
N ARG A 151 9.54 -11.00 -14.90
CA ARG A 151 10.82 -11.26 -14.22
C ARG A 151 11.94 -10.35 -14.75
N LEU A 152 11.99 -10.12 -16.05
CA LEU A 152 13.01 -9.26 -16.66
C LEU A 152 12.93 -7.83 -16.12
N LYS A 153 11.72 -7.22 -16.11
CA LYS A 153 11.51 -5.86 -15.60
C LYS A 153 11.90 -5.77 -14.11
N ARG A 154 11.46 -6.74 -13.30
CA ARG A 154 11.80 -6.82 -11.88
C ARG A 154 13.30 -6.95 -11.64
N ASP A 155 13.98 -7.82 -12.36
CA ASP A 155 15.43 -8.05 -12.20
C ASP A 155 16.23 -6.79 -12.60
N LEU A 156 15.83 -6.09 -13.65
CA LEU A 156 16.44 -4.81 -14.07
C LEU A 156 16.28 -3.75 -12.98
N TYR A 157 15.06 -3.58 -12.43
CA TYR A 157 14.82 -2.66 -11.33
C TYR A 157 15.66 -3.02 -10.10
N THR A 158 15.66 -4.29 -9.70
CA THR A 158 16.43 -4.78 -8.54
C THR A 158 17.92 -4.48 -8.66
N ARG A 159 18.52 -4.70 -9.84
CA ARG A 159 19.92 -4.37 -10.11
C ARG A 159 20.18 -2.86 -10.01
N ARG A 160 19.28 -2.04 -10.61
CA ARG A 160 19.36 -0.58 -10.53
C ARG A 160 19.30 -0.13 -9.08
N ARG A 161 18.32 -0.60 -8.29
CA ARG A 161 18.14 -0.23 -6.87
C ARG A 161 19.34 -0.61 -6.02
N LYS A 162 19.88 -1.82 -6.17
CA LYS A 162 21.11 -2.25 -5.48
C LYS A 162 22.32 -1.37 -5.83
N LYS A 163 22.44 -0.92 -7.08
CA LYS A 163 23.51 0.01 -7.50
C LYS A 163 23.34 1.36 -6.81
N MET A 164 22.14 1.93 -6.80
CA MET A 164 21.84 3.22 -6.15
C MET A 164 22.20 3.18 -4.66
N LEU A 165 21.78 2.15 -3.93
CA LEU A 165 22.10 1.96 -2.51
C LEU A 165 23.62 1.88 -2.26
N ARG A 166 24.35 1.24 -3.17
CA ARG A 166 25.82 1.12 -3.05
C ARG A 166 26.56 2.43 -3.33
N THR A 167 26.02 3.28 -4.20
CA THR A 167 26.65 4.55 -4.61
C THR A 167 26.17 5.74 -3.79
N GLY A 168 25.19 5.54 -2.89
CA GLY A 168 24.58 6.62 -2.11
C GLY A 168 23.77 7.61 -2.97
N THR A 169 23.42 7.24 -4.19
CA THR A 169 22.67 8.08 -5.13
C THR A 169 21.17 7.77 -4.95
N GLU A 170 20.55 8.33 -3.92
CA GLU A 170 19.10 8.27 -3.80
C GLU A 170 18.49 9.38 -4.69
N PRO A 171 17.45 9.08 -5.51
CA PRO A 171 16.75 10.12 -6.24
C PRO A 171 16.08 11.06 -5.26
N SER A 172 16.12 12.36 -5.57
CA SER A 172 15.29 13.36 -4.89
C SER A 172 13.82 12.96 -5.04
N GLN A 173 13.03 13.08 -3.99
CA GLN A 173 11.58 12.82 -4.04
C GLN A 173 10.80 13.91 -4.80
N GLU A 174 11.52 14.83 -5.48
CA GLU A 174 10.93 15.86 -6.33
C GLU A 174 10.34 15.24 -7.60
N GLY A 175 9.01 15.21 -7.66
CA GLY A 175 8.25 14.70 -8.80
C GLY A 175 7.44 13.44 -8.51
N ALA A 176 7.14 13.14 -7.26
CA ALA A 176 6.24 12.06 -6.90
C ALA A 176 4.86 12.30 -7.53
N ARG A 177 4.59 11.63 -8.66
CA ARG A 177 3.22 11.39 -9.10
C ARG A 177 2.52 10.69 -7.94
N VAL A 178 1.22 10.97 -7.80
CA VAL A 178 0.37 10.26 -6.85
C VAL A 178 0.65 8.77 -6.94
N MET A 179 1.18 8.21 -5.85
CA MET A 179 1.54 6.80 -5.75
C MET A 179 0.38 6.04 -5.12
N ILE A 180 0.08 4.89 -5.66
CA ILE A 180 -0.74 3.92 -4.93
C ILE A 180 0.04 3.43 -3.74
#